data_0480138490637453767b209198f0b51e
#
_entry.id   0480138490637453767b209198f0b51e
#
_cell.length_a   1.000
_cell.length_b   1.000
_cell.length_c   1.000
_cell.angle_alpha   90.00
_cell.angle_beta   90.00
_cell.angle_gamma   90.00
#
_symmetry.space_group_name_H-M   'P 1'
#
loop_
_entity.id
_entity.type
_entity.pdbx_description
1 polymer ?
#
loop_
_entity_poly.entity_id
_entity_poly.type
_entity_poly.pdbx_seq_one_letter_code
_entity_poly.pdbx_strand_id
1 'polypeptide(L)' 'MTYEEQAIVNFLGRSPESYFARREIARKAVKRQVYEENQHWADAPLVALVERGVIEQNTEGLYRVKQTDTSS' A
#
# COMPACT_ATOMS: atom_id res chain seq x y z
N MET A 1 -4.55 -13.07 -2.46
CA MET A 1 -4.20 -11.66 -2.61
C MET A 1 -3.99 -11.37 -4.09
N THR A 2 -4.55 -10.27 -4.57
CA THR A 2 -4.43 -9.94 -5.99
C THR A 2 -3.04 -9.41 -6.30
N TYR A 3 -2.71 -9.29 -7.60
CA TYR A 3 -1.45 -8.72 -8.02
C TYR A 3 -1.27 -7.31 -7.47
N GLU A 4 -2.31 -6.50 -7.55
CA GLU A 4 -2.25 -5.13 -7.06
C GLU A 4 -2.01 -5.07 -5.56
N GLU A 5 -2.70 -5.91 -4.81
CA GLU A 5 -2.52 -5.96 -3.37
C GLU A 5 -1.11 -6.40 -3.02
N GLN A 6 -0.61 -7.41 -3.71
CA GLN A 6 0.74 -7.89 -3.46
C GLN A 6 1.79 -6.83 -3.78
N ALA A 7 1.58 -6.09 -4.87
CA ALA A 7 2.50 -5.02 -5.24
C ALA A 7 2.58 -3.95 -4.15
N ILE A 8 1.43 -3.59 -3.59
CA ILE A 8 1.38 -2.60 -2.52
C ILE A 8 2.12 -3.11 -1.29
N VAL A 9 1.83 -4.33 -0.88
CA VAL A 9 2.46 -4.91 0.32
C VAL A 9 3.97 -5.02 0.12
N ASN A 10 4.40 -5.44 -1.06
CA ASN A 10 5.83 -5.55 -1.34
C ASN A 10 6.51 -4.18 -1.27
N PHE A 11 5.87 -3.15 -1.84
CA PHE A 11 6.43 -1.82 -1.82
C PHE A 11 6.53 -1.28 -0.39
N LEU A 12 5.47 -1.38 0.37
CA LEU A 12 5.45 -0.88 1.74
C LEU A 12 6.36 -1.69 2.65
N GLY A 13 6.50 -2.97 2.36
CA GLY A 13 7.35 -3.85 3.17
C GLY A 13 8.83 -3.55 3.07
N ARG A 14 9.25 -2.82 2.03
CA ARG A 14 10.65 -2.42 1.91
C ARG A 14 11.05 -1.39 2.95
N SER A 15 10.09 -0.61 3.41
CA SER A 15 10.32 0.40 4.44
C SER A 15 9.17 0.34 5.43
N PRO A 16 9.13 -0.70 6.26
CA PRO A 16 7.93 -0.97 7.07
C PRO A 16 7.61 0.11 8.10
N GLU A 17 8.56 0.97 8.40
CA GLU A 17 8.34 2.03 9.37
C GLU A 17 7.94 3.34 8.72
N SER A 18 7.96 3.41 7.40
CA SER A 18 7.67 4.66 6.68
C SER A 18 6.23 4.68 6.20
N TYR A 19 5.65 5.87 6.25
CA TYR A 19 4.32 6.11 5.69
C TYR A 19 4.46 6.67 4.29
N PHE A 20 3.54 6.28 3.42
CA PHE A 20 3.56 6.71 2.02
C PHE A 20 2.18 7.19 1.62
N ALA A 21 2.15 8.26 0.83
CA ALA A 21 0.89 8.77 0.28
C ALA A 21 0.36 7.82 -0.79
N ARG A 22 -0.96 7.81 -0.97
CA ARG A 22 -1.60 6.98 -1.99
C ARG A 22 -0.99 7.21 -3.37
N ARG A 23 -0.75 8.46 -3.72
CA ARG A 23 -0.16 8.80 -5.03
C ARG A 23 1.22 8.19 -5.19
N GLU A 24 2.02 8.26 -4.14
CA GLU A 24 3.37 7.69 -4.18
C GLU A 24 3.32 6.18 -4.34
N ILE A 25 2.42 5.52 -3.61
CA ILE A 25 2.24 4.08 -3.74
C ILE A 25 1.82 3.74 -5.16
N ALA A 26 0.85 4.46 -5.70
CA ALA A 26 0.34 4.20 -7.05
C ALA A 26 1.43 4.32 -8.11
N ARG A 27 2.34 5.28 -7.92
CA ARG A 27 3.41 5.52 -8.90
C ARG A 27 4.56 4.54 -8.76
N LYS A 28 4.88 4.13 -7.53
CA LYS A 28 6.13 3.41 -7.27
C LYS A 28 5.95 1.92 -7.04
N ALA A 29 4.74 1.48 -6.67
CA ALA A 29 4.51 0.07 -6.39
C ALA A 29 4.41 -0.77 -7.65
N VAL A 30 4.17 -0.16 -8.81
CA VAL A 30 4.05 -0.85 -10.08
C VAL A 30 4.92 -0.14 -11.11
N LYS A 31 5.06 -0.77 -12.27
CA LYS A 31 5.78 -0.17 -13.37
C LYS A 31 5.06 1.09 -13.83
N ARG A 32 5.82 2.04 -14.33
CA ARG A 32 5.28 3.32 -14.81
C ARG A 32 4.11 3.12 -15.77
N GLN A 33 4.23 2.14 -16.64
CA GLN A 33 3.21 1.87 -17.64
C GLN A 33 1.86 1.56 -17.00
N VAL A 34 1.86 0.78 -15.92
CA VAL A 34 0.63 0.43 -15.22
C VAL A 34 -0.01 1.68 -14.62
N TYR A 35 0.81 2.55 -14.03
CA TYR A 35 0.31 3.78 -13.44
C TYR A 35 -0.27 4.70 -14.51
N GLU A 36 0.39 4.78 -15.68
CA GLU A 36 -0.09 5.67 -16.74
C GLU A 36 -1.41 5.19 -17.32
N GLU A 37 -1.66 3.90 -17.31
CA GLU A 37 -2.91 3.36 -17.81
C GLU A 37 -4.06 3.61 -16.84
N ASN A 38 -3.79 3.62 -15.56
CA ASN A 38 -4.82 3.83 -14.54
C ASN A 38 -4.18 4.40 -13.27
N GLN A 39 -4.26 5.72 -13.13
CA GLN A 39 -3.65 6.41 -11.99
C GLN A 39 -4.35 6.10 -10.66
N HIS A 40 -5.55 5.55 -10.73
CA HIS A 40 -6.32 5.20 -9.53
C HIS A 40 -6.33 3.72 -9.24
N TRP A 41 -5.43 2.97 -9.84
CA TRP A 41 -5.42 1.51 -9.70
C TRP A 41 -5.31 1.06 -8.25
N ALA A 42 -4.63 1.86 -7.42
CA ALA A 42 -4.35 1.47 -6.04
C ALA A 42 -5.50 1.76 -5.08
N ASP A 43 -6.52 2.52 -5.50
CA ASP A 43 -7.57 2.96 -4.59
C ASP A 43 -8.29 1.78 -3.94
N ALA A 44 -8.84 0.89 -4.74
CA ALA A 44 -9.59 -0.25 -4.22
C ALA A 44 -8.70 -1.24 -3.45
N PRO A 45 -7.51 -1.61 -3.96
CA PRO A 45 -6.63 -2.49 -3.20
C PRO A 45 -6.21 -1.91 -1.86
N LEU A 46 -5.96 -0.59 -1.79
CA LEU A 46 -5.59 0.04 -0.52
C LEU A 46 -6.70 -0.09 0.51
N VAL A 47 -7.95 0.18 0.09
CA VAL A 47 -9.08 0.05 0.99
C VAL A 47 -9.21 -1.39 1.49
N ALA A 48 -9.09 -2.35 0.58
CA ALA A 48 -9.21 -3.76 0.95
C ALA A 48 -8.13 -4.17 1.95
N LEU A 49 -6.89 -3.72 1.73
CA LEU A 49 -5.79 -4.08 2.62
C LEU A 49 -5.95 -3.45 4.00
N VAL A 50 -6.45 -2.23 4.07
CA VAL A 50 -6.71 -1.59 5.36
C VAL A 50 -7.81 -2.35 6.10
N GLU A 51 -8.88 -2.71 5.40
CA GLU A 51 -9.98 -3.43 6.01
C GLU A 51 -9.58 -4.81 6.53
N ARG A 52 -8.63 -5.43 5.85
CA ARG A 52 -8.10 -6.73 6.27
C ARG A 52 -7.05 -6.63 7.38
N GLY A 53 -6.60 -5.43 7.68
CA GLY A 53 -5.56 -5.25 8.69
C GLY A 53 -4.17 -5.57 8.20
N VAL A 54 -3.96 -5.65 6.89
CA VAL A 54 -2.63 -5.91 6.32
C VAL A 54 -1.78 -4.66 6.33
N ILE A 55 -2.41 -3.51 6.05
CA ILE A 55 -1.75 -2.21 6.13
C ILE A 55 -2.57 -1.29 7.01
N GLU A 56 -1.97 -0.17 7.41
CA GLU A 56 -2.67 0.79 8.24
C GLU A 56 -2.57 2.18 7.62
N GLN A 57 -3.53 3.03 7.95
CA GLN A 57 -3.59 4.40 7.47
C GLN A 57 -3.58 5.34 8.68
N ASN A 58 -2.75 6.38 8.62
CA ASN A 58 -2.71 7.33 9.71
C ASN A 58 -3.73 8.45 9.50
N THR A 59 -3.77 9.42 10.43
CA THR A 59 -4.74 10.50 10.37
C THR A 59 -4.52 11.43 9.19
N GLU A 60 -3.34 11.41 8.60
CA GLU A 60 -3.02 12.23 7.44
C GLU A 60 -3.33 11.54 6.12
N GLY A 61 -3.82 10.32 6.19
CA GLY A 61 -4.15 9.56 4.97
C GLY A 61 -2.97 8.84 4.36
N LEU A 62 -1.86 8.72 5.08
CA LEU A 62 -0.69 8.00 4.59
C LEU A 62 -0.78 6.53 5.02
N TYR A 63 -0.13 5.66 4.27
CA TYR A 63 -0.22 4.21 4.46
C TYR A 63 1.13 3.61 4.82
N ARG A 64 1.07 2.56 5.63
CA ARG A 64 2.23 1.81 6.06
C ARG A 64 1.81 0.36 6.24
N VAL A 65 2.73 -0.58 5.98
CA VAL A 65 2.44 -1.97 6.29
C VAL A 65 2.21 -2.08 7.79
N LYS A 66 1.14 -2.79 8.17
CA LYS A 66 0.82 -2.92 9.57
C LYS A 66 1.84 -3.83 10.23
N GLN A 67 2.50 -3.33 11.25
CA GLN A 67 3.47 -4.11 11.98
C GLN A 67 2.75 -5.01 12.96
N THR A 68 2.97 -6.30 12.81
CA THR A 68 2.40 -7.25 13.75
C THR A 68 3.29 -7.27 14.97
N ASP A 69 2.69 -7.03 16.11
CA ASP A 69 3.45 -7.11 17.34
C ASP A 69 3.58 -8.57 17.73
N THR A 70 4.69 -9.15 17.34
CA THR A 70 4.95 -10.55 17.59
C THR A 70 5.51 -10.81 18.97
N SER A 71 5.84 -9.75 19.69
CA SER A 71 6.38 -9.92 21.03
C SER A 71 5.29 -10.25 22.03
N SER A 72 4.09 -10.00 21.66
CA SER A 72 2.96 -10.32 22.52
C SER A 72 2.74 -11.82 22.58
#